data_bf16ca0c691135fa8b8cd62a840c15f3
#
_entry.id   bf16ca0c691135fa8b8cd62a840c15f3
#
_cell.length_a   1.000
_cell.length_b   1.000
_cell.length_c   1.000
_cell.angle_alpha   90.00
_cell.angle_beta   90.00
_cell.angle_gamma   90.00
#
_symmetry.space_group_name_H-M   'P 1'
#
loop_
_entity.id
_entity.type
_entity.pdbx_description
1 polymer ?
#
loop_
_entity_poly.entity_id
_entity_poly.type
_entity_poly.pdbx_seq_one_letter_code
_entity_poly.pdbx_strand_id
1 'polypeptide(L)'
;MPDTSEFLKLWGECLANKNSVGIEKFLSEDFENISRSGTLNKQQTLDWTASGGPSPKLENIKTLYENDEVGVITCNADSDNGKSLQMIFARKRGSQFCHWERVRQPM
;
A
#
# COMPACT_ATOMS: atom_id res chain seq x y z
N MET A 1 -13.11 8.85 0.98
CA MET A 1 -12.00 7.91 1.17
C MET A 1 -11.58 7.33 -0.16
N PRO A 2 -10.28 7.23 -0.46
CA PRO A 2 -9.82 6.63 -1.72
C PRO A 2 -10.12 5.12 -1.75
N ASP A 3 -10.31 4.58 -2.94
CA ASP A 3 -10.36 3.13 -3.10
C ASP A 3 -8.93 2.56 -2.98
N THR A 4 -8.81 1.23 -3.07
CA THR A 4 -7.53 0.57 -2.85
C THR A 4 -6.46 1.00 -3.86
N SER A 5 -6.83 1.12 -5.15
CA SER A 5 -5.86 1.53 -6.17
C SER A 5 -5.45 3.00 -6.01
N GLU A 6 -6.38 3.86 -5.67
CA GLU A 6 -6.09 5.28 -5.41
C GLU A 6 -5.18 5.44 -4.19
N PHE A 7 -5.44 4.66 -3.14
CA PHE A 7 -4.63 4.69 -1.93
C PHE A 7 -3.20 4.20 -2.21
N LEU A 8 -3.05 3.18 -3.03
CA LEU A 8 -1.72 2.70 -3.44
C LEU A 8 -0.91 3.81 -4.11
N LYS A 9 -1.54 4.55 -5.01
CA LYS A 9 -0.89 5.68 -5.69
C LYS A 9 -0.53 6.79 -4.71
N LEU A 10 -1.44 7.12 -3.82
CA LEU A 10 -1.21 8.15 -2.78
C LEU A 10 -0.03 7.75 -1.88
N TRP A 11 0.02 6.50 -1.47
CA TRP A 11 1.12 6.00 -0.64
C TRP A 11 2.45 6.08 -1.38
N GLY A 12 2.46 5.74 -2.67
CA GLY A 12 3.66 5.89 -3.51
C GLY A 12 4.16 7.33 -3.56
N GLU A 13 3.25 8.30 -3.67
CA GLU A 13 3.60 9.72 -3.64
C GLU A 13 4.18 10.12 -2.28
N CYS A 14 3.60 9.62 -1.20
CA CYS A 14 4.11 9.89 0.16
C CYS A 14 5.53 9.32 0.34
N LEU A 15 5.79 8.14 -0.17
CA LEU A 15 7.12 7.54 -0.15
C LEU A 15 8.13 8.40 -0.92
N ALA A 16 7.77 8.83 -2.13
CA ALA A 16 8.64 9.65 -2.97
C ALA A 16 8.95 11.00 -2.31
N ASN A 17 7.99 11.57 -1.61
CA ASN A 17 8.12 12.88 -0.95
C ASN A 17 8.65 12.79 0.48
N LYS A 18 8.90 11.59 1.00
CA LYS A 18 9.35 11.34 2.38
C LYS A 18 8.44 12.02 3.40
N ASN A 19 7.14 11.88 3.20
CA ASN A 19 6.13 12.55 4.02
C ASN A 19 4.89 11.67 4.14
N SER A 20 4.61 11.18 5.34
CA SER A 20 3.50 10.25 5.61
C SER A 20 2.18 10.94 5.96
N VAL A 21 2.15 12.28 6.00
CA VAL A 21 0.96 13.02 6.44
C VAL A 21 -0.26 12.70 5.57
N GLY A 22 -0.06 12.52 4.26
CA GLY A 22 -1.15 12.28 3.32
C GLY A 22 -1.89 10.97 3.52
N ILE A 23 -1.27 9.96 4.15
CA ILE A 23 -1.90 8.65 4.37
C ILE A 23 -2.34 8.42 5.81
N GLU A 24 -1.85 9.23 6.76
CA GLU A 24 -2.06 8.99 8.19
C GLU A 24 -3.54 8.87 8.55
N LYS A 25 -4.37 9.78 8.06
CA LYS A 25 -5.81 9.79 8.39
C LYS A 25 -6.57 8.58 7.85
N PHE A 26 -6.01 7.90 6.86
CA PHE A 26 -6.66 6.74 6.24
C PHE A 26 -6.25 5.41 6.88
N LEU A 27 -5.37 5.44 7.89
CA LEU A 27 -4.94 4.24 8.60
C LEU A 27 -5.60 4.18 9.97
N SER A 28 -6.23 3.05 10.30
CA SER A 28 -6.84 2.85 11.61
C SER A 28 -5.74 2.67 12.67
N GLU A 29 -6.10 2.86 13.95
CA GLU A 29 -5.15 2.69 15.04
C GLU A 29 -4.57 1.28 15.11
N ASP A 30 -5.38 0.28 14.71
CA ASP A 30 -4.98 -1.12 14.70
C ASP A 30 -4.49 -1.60 13.32
N PHE A 31 -4.10 -0.67 12.45
CA PHE A 31 -3.65 -0.99 11.10
C PHE A 31 -2.48 -1.96 11.10
N GLU A 32 -2.54 -2.93 10.20
CA GLU A 32 -1.46 -3.88 9.97
C GLU A 32 -1.04 -3.85 8.50
N ASN A 33 0.26 -3.71 8.27
CA ASN A 33 0.87 -3.76 6.95
C ASN A 33 1.70 -5.04 6.87
N ILE A 34 1.21 -6.01 6.13
CA ILE A 34 1.78 -7.35 6.08
C ILE A 34 2.46 -7.58 4.73
N SER A 35 3.69 -8.04 4.78
CA SER A 35 4.44 -8.43 3.61
C SER A 35 5.30 -9.64 3.96
N ARG A 36 6.01 -10.15 2.96
CA ARG A 36 6.93 -11.28 3.16
C ARG A 36 7.98 -10.99 4.24
N SER A 37 8.37 -9.73 4.39
CA SER A 37 9.39 -9.34 5.37
C SER A 37 8.85 -9.17 6.78
N GLY A 38 7.54 -9.27 6.99
CA GLY A 38 6.93 -9.18 8.31
C GLY A 38 5.75 -8.23 8.35
N THR A 39 5.35 -7.87 9.56
CA THR A 39 4.19 -7.03 9.83
C THR A 39 4.63 -5.72 10.48
N LEU A 40 4.14 -4.60 9.94
CA LEU A 40 4.33 -3.27 10.52
C LEU A 40 2.99 -2.76 11.05
N ASN A 41 3.00 -2.12 12.22
CA ASN A 41 1.82 -1.43 12.74
C ASN A 41 1.70 -0.04 12.10
N LYS A 42 0.68 0.73 12.50
CA LYS A 42 0.44 2.07 11.95
C LYS A 42 1.65 2.97 12.09
N GLN A 43 2.20 3.10 13.29
CA GLN A 43 3.33 4.01 13.54
C GLN A 43 4.58 3.58 12.77
N GLN A 44 4.88 2.29 12.74
CA GLN A 44 6.00 1.76 11.98
C GLN A 44 5.83 2.02 10.48
N THR A 45 4.61 1.87 9.98
CA THR A 45 4.29 2.16 8.58
C THR A 45 4.50 3.63 8.24
N LEU A 46 4.04 4.53 9.12
CA LEU A 46 4.21 5.97 8.93
C LEU A 46 5.69 6.35 8.97
N ASP A 47 6.45 5.81 9.91
CA ASP A 47 7.88 6.08 10.04
C ASP A 47 8.64 5.60 8.81
N TRP A 48 8.33 4.40 8.33
CA TRP A 48 8.94 3.85 7.13
C TRP A 48 8.64 4.72 5.90
N THR A 49 7.40 5.16 5.76
CA THR A 49 6.99 6.02 4.65
C THR A 49 7.71 7.37 4.70
N ALA A 50 7.81 7.96 5.89
CA ALA A 50 8.46 9.25 6.08
C ALA A 50 9.97 9.19 5.86
N SER A 51 10.60 8.05 6.13
CA SER A 51 12.04 7.88 5.86
C SER A 51 12.34 7.80 4.37
N GLY A 52 11.33 7.56 3.58
CA GLY A 52 11.46 7.41 2.14
C GLY A 52 12.06 6.06 1.80
N GLY A 53 11.85 5.65 0.61
CA GLY A 53 12.40 4.41 0.10
C GLY A 53 12.28 4.42 -1.40
N PRO A 54 12.73 3.37 -2.07
CA PRO A 54 12.51 3.27 -3.49
C PRO A 54 11.00 3.28 -3.74
N SER A 55 10.54 4.28 -4.48
CA SER A 55 9.16 4.33 -4.93
C SER A 55 9.13 3.66 -6.30
N PRO A 56 8.66 2.42 -6.40
CA PRO A 56 8.66 1.73 -7.68
C PRO A 56 7.69 2.39 -8.64
N LYS A 57 8.00 2.30 -9.92
CA LYS A 57 7.07 2.71 -10.95
C LYS A 57 5.98 1.65 -11.03
N LEU A 58 4.74 2.06 -10.82
CA LEU A 58 3.60 1.15 -10.86
C LEU A 58 2.95 1.18 -12.24
N GLU A 59 2.67 0.00 -12.79
CA GLU A 59 2.07 -0.17 -14.10
C GLU A 59 0.96 -1.23 -14.03
N ASN A 60 0.03 -1.17 -14.96
CA ASN A 60 -1.02 -2.18 -15.10
C ASN A 60 -1.81 -2.42 -13.82
N ILE A 61 -2.16 -1.36 -13.11
CA ILE A 61 -2.95 -1.48 -11.89
C ILE A 61 -4.36 -1.92 -12.28
N LYS A 62 -4.76 -3.08 -11.75
CA LYS A 62 -6.08 -3.68 -12.00
C LYS A 62 -6.81 -3.88 -10.69
N THR A 63 -8.04 -3.40 -10.61
CA THR A 63 -8.92 -3.71 -9.50
C THR A 63 -9.65 -5.00 -9.81
N LEU A 64 -9.40 -6.04 -9.01
CA LEU A 64 -10.08 -7.32 -9.15
C LEU A 64 -11.40 -7.32 -8.37
N TYR A 65 -11.42 -6.64 -7.23
CA TYR A 65 -12.60 -6.54 -6.39
C TYR A 65 -12.50 -5.30 -5.50
N GLU A 66 -13.61 -4.60 -5.34
CA GLU A 66 -13.64 -3.42 -4.47
C GLU A 66 -15.06 -3.22 -3.94
N ASN A 67 -15.20 -3.15 -2.61
CA ASN A 67 -16.44 -2.74 -1.95
C ASN A 67 -16.09 -1.93 -0.71
N ASP A 68 -17.05 -1.67 0.17
CA ASP A 68 -16.83 -0.84 1.35
C ASP A 68 -15.93 -1.52 2.40
N GLU A 69 -15.73 -2.82 2.30
CA GLU A 69 -15.01 -3.60 3.31
C GLU A 69 -13.68 -4.17 2.81
N VAL A 70 -13.57 -4.45 1.51
CA VAL A 70 -12.42 -5.18 0.95
C VAL A 70 -12.03 -4.60 -0.39
N GLY A 71 -10.73 -4.52 -0.62
CA GLY A 71 -10.18 -4.23 -1.93
C GLY A 71 -9.10 -5.24 -2.30
N VAL A 72 -9.12 -5.71 -3.56
CA VAL A 72 -8.10 -6.59 -4.10
C VAL A 72 -7.64 -6.02 -5.43
N ILE A 73 -6.35 -5.77 -5.54
CA ILE A 73 -5.76 -5.22 -6.76
C ILE A 73 -4.51 -5.99 -7.15
N THR A 74 -4.19 -5.96 -8.43
CA THR A 74 -2.90 -6.42 -8.93
C THR A 74 -2.20 -5.29 -9.66
N CYS A 75 -0.89 -5.33 -9.69
CA CYS A 75 -0.11 -4.36 -10.46
C CYS A 75 1.28 -4.91 -10.75
N ASN A 76 1.97 -4.26 -11.68
CA ASN A 76 3.38 -4.48 -11.93
C ASN A 76 4.16 -3.34 -11.26
N ALA A 77 5.27 -3.69 -10.62
CA ALA A 77 6.15 -2.71 -10.01
C ALA A 77 7.54 -2.84 -10.63
N ASP A 78 8.11 -1.72 -11.04
CA ASP A 78 9.45 -1.65 -11.61
C ASP A 78 10.31 -0.79 -10.68
N SER A 79 11.32 -1.41 -10.10
CA SER A 79 12.24 -0.76 -9.17
C SER A 79 13.67 -1.07 -9.54
N ASP A 80 14.63 -0.47 -8.81
CA ASP A 80 16.05 -0.72 -9.00
C ASP A 80 16.42 -2.20 -8.81
N ASN A 81 15.59 -2.93 -8.05
CA ASN A 81 15.77 -4.36 -7.80
C ASN A 81 15.10 -5.24 -8.85
N GLY A 82 14.55 -4.64 -9.91
CA GLY A 82 13.90 -5.36 -10.99
C GLY A 82 12.39 -5.22 -10.98
N LYS A 83 11.76 -6.01 -11.83
CA LYS A 83 10.29 -5.99 -11.99
C LYS A 83 9.63 -7.07 -11.16
N SER A 84 8.42 -6.79 -10.71
CA SER A 84 7.62 -7.76 -9.96
C SER A 84 6.15 -7.62 -10.29
N LEU A 85 5.44 -8.74 -10.15
CA LEU A 85 3.98 -8.77 -10.14
C LEU A 85 3.55 -8.73 -8.68
N GLN A 86 2.62 -7.86 -8.34
CA GLN A 86 2.14 -7.73 -6.96
C GLN A 86 0.63 -7.90 -6.91
N MET A 87 0.17 -8.56 -5.85
CA MET A 87 -1.23 -8.63 -5.49
C MET A 87 -1.38 -8.03 -4.10
N ILE A 88 -2.37 -7.15 -3.96
CA ILE A 88 -2.62 -6.46 -2.70
C ILE A 88 -4.04 -6.73 -2.26
N PHE A 89 -4.18 -7.18 -1.02
CA PHE A 89 -5.45 -7.37 -0.34
C PHE A 89 -5.56 -6.33 0.77
N ALA A 90 -6.63 -5.55 0.74
CA ALA A 90 -6.87 -4.51 1.75
C ALA A 90 -8.22 -4.72 2.42
N ARG A 91 -8.28 -4.42 3.72
CA ARG A 91 -9.54 -4.38 4.46
C ARG A 91 -9.78 -2.97 4.96
N LYS A 92 -11.04 -2.58 4.92
CA LYS A 92 -11.48 -1.24 5.30
C LYS A 92 -12.49 -1.34 6.43
N ARG A 93 -12.47 -0.32 7.29
CA ARG A 93 -13.45 -0.17 8.35
C ARG A 93 -13.82 1.32 8.40
N GLY A 94 -15.05 1.65 7.96
CA GLY A 94 -15.46 3.03 7.82
C GLY A 94 -14.61 3.74 6.76
N SER A 95 -14.00 4.86 7.13
CA SER A 95 -13.17 5.66 6.21
C SER A 95 -11.68 5.36 6.35
N GLN A 96 -11.32 4.20 6.90
CA GLN A 96 -9.93 3.85 7.14
C GLN A 96 -9.60 2.44 6.67
N PHE A 97 -8.35 2.25 6.26
CA PHE A 97 -7.79 0.91 6.03
C PHE A 97 -7.32 0.36 7.37
N CYS A 98 -7.68 -0.88 7.67
CA CYS A 98 -7.24 -1.57 8.88
C CYS A 98 -6.28 -2.73 8.59
N HIS A 99 -6.12 -3.10 7.32
CA HIS A 99 -5.28 -4.21 6.92
C HIS A 99 -4.79 -4.00 5.49
N TRP A 100 -3.51 -4.24 5.25
CA TRP A 100 -2.89 -4.15 3.94
C TRP A 100 -1.90 -5.29 3.81
N GLU A 101 -2.14 -6.18 2.85
CA GLU A 101 -1.32 -7.35 2.69
C GLU A 101 -0.83 -7.46 1.26
N ARG A 102 0.47 -7.67 1.08
CA ARG A 102 1.09 -7.70 -0.23
C ARG A 102 1.75 -9.03 -0.48
N VAL A 103 1.47 -9.60 -1.65
CA VAL A 103 2.17 -10.75 -2.19
C VAL A 103 2.95 -10.27 -3.41
N ARG A 104 4.21 -10.65 -3.50
CA ARG A 104 5.09 -10.20 -4.56
C ARG A 104 5.76 -11.38 -5.24
N GLN A 105 5.73 -11.38 -6.58
CA GLN A 105 6.38 -12.38 -7.41
C GLN A 105 7.40 -11.67 -8.30
N PRO A 106 8.71 -11.91 -8.14
CA PRO A 106 9.72 -11.37 -9.04
C PRO A 106 9.50 -11.87 -10.47
N MET A 107 9.72 -10.99 -11.42
CA MET A 107 9.55 -11.30 -12.84
C MET A 107 10.90 -11.49 -13.53
#